data_ed97dc857e2213a7e962096feebca7cb
#
_entry.id   ed97dc857e2213a7e962096feebca7cb
#
_cell.length_a   1.000
_cell.length_b   1.000
_cell.length_c   1.000
_cell.angle_alpha   90.00
_cell.angle_beta   90.00
_cell.angle_gamma   90.00
#
_symmetry.space_group_name_H-M   'P 1'
#
loop_
_entity.id
_entity.type
_entity.pdbx_description
1 polymer ?
#
loop_
_entity_poly.entity_id
_entity_poly.type
_entity_poly.pdbx_seq_one_letter_code
_entity_poly.pdbx_strand_id
1 'polypeptide(L)'
;ADAIAMHNDAFSHPTDSLLEHKGIYSFRKDGEKHAWNPDTISMLQLATRLGSYKKFKEYSHVVDEKESPIFLRDFLTFKQRTPIPLEQVEPEEAIMRRFVTGAMSFGSISREAHETIAIAMNKIHGRSNTGEGGEDSARFTPREDGLSLRSAIKQVASGRFGVTAEYLVNAEEIQIKVAQGAKPGEGGQLPGFKVNDVIAKTRHSIPGISLISPPPHHDIYSIEDLAQLIFDLKNINPQAKISVKLVAESGVGTIAAGVAKAKADLIVISGAEGGTGASPASSIRYAGISPELGLSETQQTLVLNGLRGQVVLQADGQLKTGRDIILMALMGAEEYGFATSALIVLGCVMMRKCHQNTCPVGVATQNEELRKRFHGRSEYLVNFFTFLAQEVREYLAEMGFTKMDDIIGRTDLIERKSGTDDPNPKHALIDFTRLLTRIDNSAAIRHVIDQDHAISTVKDVTIIDAAQAAIEHEKEISLEYTIANTDRAIGAMLSGVIAKKYGERGLPEHTLNVKFKGSAGQSFGAFLVPGVNFKLEGEANDYLGKGLSGGRIAVLPPIRSNFEAEKNTIAGNTLLYGATSGEVYINGRVGER
;
A
#
# COMPACT_ATOMS: atom_id res chain seq x y z
N ALA A 1 11.44 34.82 17.00
CA ALA A 1 11.66 36.18 16.46
C ALA A 1 10.82 36.39 15.21
N ASP A 2 10.89 35.57 14.19
CA ASP A 2 10.20 35.75 12.91
C ASP A 2 8.67 35.70 13.04
N ALA A 3 8.13 34.76 13.84
CA ALA A 3 6.69 34.68 14.09
C ALA A 3 6.13 35.92 14.81
N ILE A 4 6.92 36.50 15.72
CA ILE A 4 6.55 37.76 16.41
C ILE A 4 6.62 38.93 15.44
N ALA A 5 7.65 38.99 14.60
CA ALA A 5 7.78 40.04 13.59
C ALA A 5 6.61 40.00 12.58
N MET A 6 6.27 38.82 12.06
CA MET A 6 5.12 38.63 11.17
C MET A 6 3.79 39.00 11.83
N HIS A 7 3.61 38.64 13.12
CA HIS A 7 2.41 38.99 13.87
C HIS A 7 2.30 40.51 14.02
N ASN A 8 3.38 41.17 14.44
CA ASN A 8 3.40 42.62 14.62
C ASN A 8 3.20 43.35 13.30
N ASP A 9 3.79 42.89 12.21
CA ASP A 9 3.62 43.47 10.87
C ASP A 9 2.16 43.38 10.40
N ALA A 10 1.52 42.19 10.58
CA ALA A 10 0.11 42.00 10.23
C ALA A 10 -0.86 42.91 10.99
N PHE A 11 -0.54 43.31 12.22
CA PHE A 11 -1.36 44.23 13.03
C PHE A 11 -0.98 45.69 12.84
N SER A 12 0.24 45.99 12.43
CA SER A 12 0.68 47.37 12.18
C SER A 12 0.21 47.90 10.83
N HIS A 13 -0.08 47.03 9.86
CA HIS A 13 -0.47 47.35 8.48
C HIS A 13 -1.75 46.63 8.05
N PRO A 14 -2.90 46.86 8.69
CA PRO A 14 -4.09 46.03 8.54
C PRO A 14 -4.82 46.10 7.18
N THR A 15 -4.45 47.01 6.29
CA THR A 15 -5.23 47.25 5.07
C THR A 15 -4.52 47.00 3.75
N ASP A 16 -3.19 46.91 3.70
CA ASP A 16 -2.45 46.92 2.43
C ASP A 16 -1.43 45.76 2.25
N SER A 17 -1.16 44.96 3.26
CA SER A 17 -0.20 43.89 3.14
C SER A 17 -0.90 42.55 2.87
N LEU A 18 -0.88 42.11 1.62
CA LEU A 18 -0.97 40.69 1.32
C LEU A 18 0.15 39.98 2.11
N LEU A 19 -0.22 39.07 3.04
CA LEU A 19 0.74 38.23 3.71
C LEU A 19 1.67 37.62 2.68
N GLU A 20 2.98 37.74 2.88
CA GLU A 20 3.99 37.25 1.96
C GLU A 20 3.80 35.76 1.75
N HIS A 21 3.60 35.33 0.51
CA HIS A 21 3.44 33.94 0.16
C HIS A 21 4.81 33.26 0.14
N LYS A 22 5.25 32.71 1.29
CA LYS A 22 6.56 32.08 1.46
C LYS A 22 6.74 30.72 0.72
N GLY A 23 5.82 30.33 -0.13
CA GLY A 23 5.99 29.11 -0.93
C GLY A 23 5.92 27.81 -0.13
N ILE A 24 5.21 27.75 0.98
CA ILE A 24 5.09 26.58 1.87
C ILE A 24 4.64 25.32 1.11
N TYR A 25 3.75 25.49 0.14
CA TYR A 25 3.07 24.39 -0.55
C TYR A 25 3.70 24.04 -1.91
N SER A 26 4.17 25.06 -2.60
CA SER A 26 4.84 24.95 -3.89
C SER A 26 6.04 25.87 -3.90
N PHE A 27 7.10 25.45 -4.53
CA PHE A 27 8.35 26.21 -4.63
C PHE A 27 8.11 27.67 -5.05
N ARG A 28 8.79 28.59 -4.35
CA ARG A 28 8.96 29.99 -4.70
C ARG A 28 10.44 30.34 -4.58
N LYS A 29 10.93 31.20 -5.47
CA LYS A 29 12.37 31.50 -5.58
C LYS A 29 12.98 32.00 -4.26
N ASP A 30 12.25 32.86 -3.55
CA ASP A 30 12.72 33.48 -2.29
C ASP A 30 11.92 32.97 -1.08
N GLY A 31 11.32 31.78 -1.21
CA GLY A 31 10.47 31.14 -0.20
C GLY A 31 11.15 30.04 0.57
N GLU A 32 10.35 29.18 1.19
CA GLU A 32 10.83 27.99 1.90
C GLU A 32 11.60 27.04 0.98
N LYS A 33 12.61 26.37 1.54
CA LYS A 33 13.41 25.37 0.82
C LYS A 33 12.57 24.09 0.61
N HIS A 34 12.59 23.58 -0.61
CA HIS A 34 11.93 22.35 -0.98
C HIS A 34 12.96 21.33 -1.48
N ALA A 35 12.82 20.07 -1.07
CA ALA A 35 13.63 18.98 -1.59
C ALA A 35 13.42 18.76 -3.09
N TRP A 36 12.20 19.00 -3.58
CA TRP A 36 11.86 19.07 -4.99
C TRP A 36 11.70 20.53 -5.42
N ASN A 37 12.67 21.04 -6.11
CA ASN A 37 12.74 22.37 -6.70
C ASN A 37 12.98 22.25 -8.21
N PRO A 38 12.90 23.34 -8.99
CA PRO A 38 13.10 23.29 -10.44
C PRO A 38 14.41 22.62 -10.89
N ASP A 39 15.50 22.81 -10.16
CA ASP A 39 16.81 22.25 -10.50
C ASP A 39 16.83 20.73 -10.30
N THR A 40 16.46 20.25 -9.10
CA THR A 40 16.44 18.81 -8.80
C THR A 40 15.46 18.05 -9.69
N ILE A 41 14.29 18.66 -10.03
CA ILE A 41 13.33 18.08 -10.98
C ILE A 41 13.94 17.97 -12.37
N SER A 42 14.54 19.05 -12.88
CA SER A 42 15.13 19.08 -14.23
C SER A 42 16.31 18.13 -14.36
N MET A 43 17.19 18.09 -13.35
CA MET A 43 18.34 17.19 -13.34
C MET A 43 17.92 15.73 -13.38
N LEU A 44 16.94 15.32 -12.55
CA LEU A 44 16.45 13.94 -12.52
C LEU A 44 15.79 13.56 -13.85
N GLN A 45 14.92 14.42 -14.39
CA GLN A 45 14.28 14.17 -15.69
C GLN A 45 15.29 14.07 -16.82
N LEU A 46 16.31 14.92 -16.82
CA LEU A 46 17.35 14.90 -17.86
C LEU A 46 18.17 13.60 -17.76
N ALA A 47 18.63 13.24 -16.55
CA ALA A 47 19.40 12.03 -16.34
C ALA A 47 18.65 10.77 -16.84
N THR A 48 17.39 10.63 -16.47
CA THR A 48 16.58 9.45 -16.79
C THR A 48 16.17 9.40 -18.27
N ARG A 49 15.88 10.55 -18.90
CA ARG A 49 15.55 10.63 -20.35
C ARG A 49 16.75 10.33 -21.23
N LEU A 50 17.94 10.76 -20.83
CA LEU A 50 19.18 10.50 -21.58
C LEU A 50 19.79 9.12 -21.27
N GLY A 51 19.29 8.39 -20.25
CA GLY A 51 19.91 7.15 -19.79
C GLY A 51 21.33 7.37 -19.25
N SER A 52 21.61 8.52 -18.64
CA SER A 52 22.97 8.91 -18.23
C SER A 52 23.16 8.77 -16.73
N TYR A 53 23.86 7.72 -16.29
CA TYR A 53 24.24 7.53 -14.90
C TYR A 53 25.10 8.67 -14.36
N LYS A 54 26.01 9.21 -15.19
CA LYS A 54 26.82 10.38 -14.79
C LYS A 54 25.94 11.57 -14.37
N LYS A 55 24.88 11.87 -15.16
CA LYS A 55 23.94 12.96 -14.79
C LYS A 55 23.09 12.62 -13.58
N PHE A 56 22.81 11.36 -13.39
CA PHE A 56 22.14 10.92 -12.16
C PHE A 56 23.03 11.13 -10.94
N LYS A 57 24.34 10.88 -11.00
CA LYS A 57 25.27 11.17 -9.91
C LYS A 57 25.40 12.69 -9.63
N GLU A 58 25.34 13.54 -10.67
CA GLU A 58 25.26 15.00 -10.50
C GLU A 58 23.98 15.39 -9.74
N TYR A 59 22.85 14.80 -10.08
CA TYR A 59 21.58 14.99 -9.36
C TYR A 59 21.65 14.48 -7.91
N SER A 60 22.13 13.26 -7.69
CA SER A 60 22.26 12.63 -6.39
C SER A 60 23.14 13.47 -5.45
N HIS A 61 24.28 13.95 -5.97
CA HIS A 61 25.17 14.83 -5.21
C HIS A 61 24.47 16.13 -4.73
N VAL A 62 23.71 16.79 -5.60
CA VAL A 62 22.95 18.00 -5.23
C VAL A 62 21.87 17.70 -4.17
N VAL A 63 21.26 16.51 -4.24
CA VAL A 63 20.24 16.09 -3.26
C VAL A 63 20.86 15.72 -1.91
N ASP A 64 22.03 15.08 -1.90
CA ASP A 64 22.62 14.51 -0.69
C ASP A 64 23.57 15.50 0.03
N GLU A 65 24.23 16.40 -0.72
CA GLU A 65 25.21 17.39 -0.20
C GLU A 65 24.62 18.82 -0.20
N LYS A 66 23.39 18.96 0.27
CA LYS A 66 22.73 20.27 0.39
C LYS A 66 23.24 21.06 1.60
N GLU A 67 23.30 22.38 1.44
CA GLU A 67 23.75 23.33 2.49
C GLU A 67 22.88 23.31 3.77
N SER A 68 21.61 22.94 3.65
CA SER A 68 20.69 22.91 4.80
C SER A 68 19.88 21.63 4.80
N PRO A 69 19.84 20.91 5.93
CA PRO A 69 19.05 19.70 6.07
C PRO A 69 17.55 19.98 5.96
N ILE A 70 16.82 19.08 5.32
CA ILE A 70 15.36 19.10 5.17
C ILE A 70 14.74 17.90 5.91
N PHE A 71 15.40 16.75 5.90
CA PHE A 71 14.96 15.51 6.52
C PHE A 71 15.88 15.13 7.69
N LEU A 72 15.40 14.31 8.62
CA LEU A 72 16.23 13.80 9.72
C LEU A 72 17.47 13.05 9.21
N ARG A 73 17.32 12.28 8.13
CA ARG A 73 18.43 11.55 7.50
C ARG A 73 19.52 12.43 6.89
N ASP A 74 19.25 13.71 6.65
CA ASP A 74 20.25 14.64 6.13
C ASP A 74 21.36 14.96 7.16
N PHE A 75 21.07 14.79 8.45
CA PHE A 75 22.05 14.93 9.55
C PHE A 75 22.91 13.70 9.77
N LEU A 76 22.67 12.61 9.06
CA LEU A 76 23.29 11.32 9.29
C LEU A 76 24.30 10.99 8.20
N THR A 77 25.31 10.19 8.54
CA THR A 77 26.31 9.67 7.60
C THR A 77 26.69 8.24 7.98
N PHE A 78 27.48 7.60 7.14
CA PHE A 78 27.95 6.23 7.37
C PHE A 78 29.33 6.26 8.02
N LYS A 79 29.55 5.35 8.97
CA LYS A 79 30.88 5.11 9.53
C LYS A 79 31.81 4.54 8.47
N GLN A 80 33.00 5.05 8.39
CA GLN A 80 34.02 4.56 7.46
C GLN A 80 34.38 3.10 7.74
N ARG A 81 34.54 2.32 6.67
CA ARG A 81 34.92 0.92 6.69
C ARG A 81 35.92 0.64 5.55
N THR A 82 36.50 -0.56 5.52
CA THR A 82 37.34 -1.00 4.42
C THR A 82 36.49 -1.34 3.21
N PRO A 83 36.65 -0.64 2.07
CA PRO A 83 35.89 -0.92 0.85
C PRO A 83 36.22 -2.29 0.26
N ILE A 84 35.29 -2.82 -0.53
CA ILE A 84 35.48 -4.02 -1.36
C ILE A 84 35.26 -3.68 -2.84
N PRO A 85 35.77 -4.52 -3.78
CA PRO A 85 35.47 -4.36 -5.21
C PRO A 85 33.97 -4.45 -5.51
N LEU A 86 33.49 -3.59 -6.41
CA LEU A 86 32.07 -3.50 -6.78
C LEU A 86 31.52 -4.83 -7.35
N GLU A 87 32.38 -5.61 -8.00
CA GLU A 87 32.05 -6.91 -8.58
C GLU A 87 31.70 -7.98 -7.53
N GLN A 88 32.06 -7.76 -6.26
CA GLN A 88 31.69 -8.65 -5.15
C GLN A 88 30.30 -8.33 -4.58
N VAL A 89 29.72 -7.20 -4.96
CA VAL A 89 28.39 -6.80 -4.49
C VAL A 89 27.31 -7.42 -5.37
N GLU A 90 26.22 -7.85 -4.76
CA GLU A 90 25.06 -8.39 -5.47
C GLU A 90 24.63 -7.51 -6.67
N PRO A 91 24.07 -8.12 -7.75
CA PRO A 91 23.73 -7.39 -8.97
C PRO A 91 22.54 -6.48 -8.78
N GLU A 92 22.40 -5.49 -9.70
CA GLU A 92 21.30 -4.50 -9.67
C GLU A 92 19.91 -5.17 -9.64
N GLU A 93 19.72 -6.28 -10.34
CA GLU A 93 18.44 -7.00 -10.39
C GLU A 93 18.00 -7.52 -9.02
N ALA A 94 18.94 -7.93 -8.17
CA ALA A 94 18.64 -8.36 -6.81
C ALA A 94 18.14 -7.19 -5.94
N ILE A 95 18.73 -6.01 -6.13
CA ILE A 95 18.35 -4.78 -5.42
C ILE A 95 17.03 -4.25 -5.95
N MET A 96 16.81 -4.24 -7.28
CA MET A 96 15.58 -3.72 -7.90
C MET A 96 14.32 -4.49 -7.48
N ARG A 97 14.43 -5.77 -7.14
CA ARG A 97 13.32 -6.57 -6.58
C ARG A 97 12.78 -6.04 -5.26
N ARG A 98 13.56 -5.22 -4.54
CA ARG A 98 13.18 -4.56 -3.29
C ARG A 98 12.45 -3.23 -3.52
N PHE A 99 12.36 -2.77 -4.77
CA PHE A 99 11.73 -1.50 -5.10
C PHE A 99 10.25 -1.68 -5.39
N VAL A 100 9.45 -0.80 -4.79
CA VAL A 100 8.01 -0.75 -5.01
C VAL A 100 7.58 0.68 -5.33
N THR A 101 6.48 0.85 -6.05
CA THR A 101 5.88 2.18 -6.18
C THR A 101 4.83 2.40 -5.11
N GLY A 102 4.75 3.63 -4.60
CA GLY A 102 3.70 4.01 -3.67
C GLY A 102 2.31 3.85 -4.28
N ALA A 103 1.31 3.67 -3.42
CA ALA A 103 -0.08 3.51 -3.80
C ALA A 103 -0.65 4.80 -4.42
N MET A 104 -0.71 4.85 -5.73
CA MET A 104 -1.25 5.97 -6.52
C MET A 104 -2.44 5.45 -7.35
N SER A 105 -3.67 5.71 -6.86
CA SER A 105 -4.87 5.12 -7.44
C SER A 105 -5.17 5.62 -8.87
N PHE A 106 -5.68 4.71 -9.71
CA PHE A 106 -6.31 5.09 -10.96
C PHE A 106 -7.50 6.00 -10.69
N GLY A 107 -7.50 7.18 -11.30
CA GLY A 107 -8.42 8.27 -11.00
C GLY A 107 -7.74 9.42 -10.25
N SER A 108 -6.83 9.19 -9.33
CA SER A 108 -5.96 10.23 -8.78
C SER A 108 -4.85 10.60 -9.77
N ILE A 109 -4.25 9.61 -10.43
CA ILE A 109 -3.38 9.79 -11.59
C ILE A 109 -4.06 9.30 -12.87
N SER A 110 -3.54 9.68 -14.02
CA SER A 110 -4.07 9.29 -15.32
C SER A 110 -3.83 7.81 -15.60
N ARG A 111 -4.62 7.24 -16.53
CA ARG A 111 -4.46 5.87 -16.99
C ARG A 111 -3.06 5.64 -17.55
N GLU A 112 -2.59 6.57 -18.37
CA GLU A 112 -1.28 6.51 -19.03
C GLU A 112 -0.14 6.45 -18.01
N ALA A 113 -0.18 7.28 -16.97
CA ALA A 113 0.81 7.27 -15.90
C ALA A 113 0.75 5.96 -15.11
N HIS A 114 -0.44 5.49 -14.76
CA HIS A 114 -0.64 4.28 -13.97
C HIS A 114 -0.14 3.01 -14.70
N GLU A 115 -0.46 2.88 -15.99
CA GLU A 115 -0.02 1.75 -16.82
C GLU A 115 1.49 1.80 -17.10
N THR A 116 2.04 2.99 -17.36
CA THR A 116 3.48 3.18 -17.58
C THR A 116 4.31 2.76 -16.37
N ILE A 117 3.82 3.07 -15.15
CA ILE A 117 4.45 2.64 -13.91
C ILE A 117 4.42 1.11 -13.80
N ALA A 118 3.28 0.49 -14.06
CA ALA A 118 3.16 -0.98 -13.98
C ALA A 118 4.11 -1.68 -14.97
N ILE A 119 4.17 -1.21 -16.22
CA ILE A 119 5.09 -1.74 -17.23
C ILE A 119 6.55 -1.64 -16.76
N ALA A 120 6.94 -0.48 -16.24
CA ALA A 120 8.33 -0.27 -15.80
C ALA A 120 8.69 -1.21 -14.64
N MET A 121 7.84 -1.30 -13.63
CA MET A 121 8.09 -2.16 -12.47
C MET A 121 8.10 -3.64 -12.84
N ASN A 122 7.19 -4.08 -13.71
CA ASN A 122 7.20 -5.46 -14.20
C ASN A 122 8.49 -5.79 -14.98
N LYS A 123 9.04 -4.85 -15.76
CA LYS A 123 10.31 -5.03 -16.49
C LYS A 123 11.52 -5.23 -15.57
N ILE A 124 11.55 -4.58 -14.42
CA ILE A 124 12.68 -4.66 -13.47
C ILE A 124 12.44 -5.67 -12.36
N HIS A 125 11.36 -6.44 -12.41
CA HIS A 125 10.92 -7.36 -11.34
C HIS A 125 10.69 -6.68 -9.98
N GLY A 126 10.43 -5.36 -10.00
CA GLY A 126 9.87 -4.60 -8.88
C GLY A 126 8.34 -4.71 -8.86
N ARG A 127 7.69 -4.00 -7.95
CA ARG A 127 6.23 -4.10 -7.80
C ARG A 127 5.55 -2.74 -7.84
N SER A 128 4.55 -2.58 -8.70
CA SER A 128 3.66 -1.41 -8.69
C SER A 128 2.41 -1.68 -7.85
N ASN A 129 1.83 -0.60 -7.32
CA ASN A 129 0.66 -0.64 -6.45
C ASN A 129 -0.54 0.03 -7.13
N THR A 130 -1.70 -0.63 -7.13
CA THR A 130 -2.94 -0.08 -7.71
C THR A 130 -3.44 1.17 -7.01
N GLY A 131 -3.09 1.35 -5.72
CA GLY A 131 -3.83 2.26 -4.85
C GLY A 131 -5.26 1.75 -4.59
N GLU A 132 -6.08 2.55 -3.92
CA GLU A 132 -7.43 2.19 -3.44
C GLU A 132 -8.53 2.25 -4.51
N GLY A 133 -8.19 2.27 -5.77
CA GLY A 133 -9.15 2.52 -6.87
C GLY A 133 -9.57 1.29 -7.66
N GLY A 134 -9.21 0.09 -7.27
CA GLY A 134 -9.38 -1.09 -8.10
C GLY A 134 -8.40 -1.08 -9.29
N GLU A 135 -8.59 -2.02 -10.21
CA GLU A 135 -7.85 -2.09 -11.47
C GLU A 135 -8.74 -2.66 -12.58
N ASP A 136 -8.64 -2.09 -13.76
CA ASP A 136 -9.40 -2.55 -14.95
C ASP A 136 -8.96 -3.99 -15.29
N SER A 137 -9.92 -4.91 -15.39
CA SER A 137 -9.69 -6.34 -15.68
C SER A 137 -8.97 -6.57 -17.01
N ALA A 138 -9.11 -5.66 -17.99
CA ALA A 138 -8.37 -5.71 -19.25
C ALA A 138 -6.83 -5.70 -19.04
N ARG A 139 -6.35 -5.25 -17.88
CA ARG A 139 -4.92 -5.21 -17.53
C ARG A 139 -4.39 -6.54 -17.00
N PHE A 140 -5.26 -7.49 -16.67
CA PHE A 140 -4.86 -8.80 -16.12
C PHE A 140 -4.31 -9.73 -17.20
N THR A 141 -4.68 -9.51 -18.45
CA THR A 141 -4.13 -10.24 -19.60
C THR A 141 -2.93 -9.49 -20.16
N PRO A 142 -1.77 -10.13 -20.31
CA PRO A 142 -0.63 -9.53 -20.99
C PRO A 142 -1.00 -9.08 -22.41
N ARG A 143 -0.38 -8.01 -22.90
CA ARG A 143 -0.51 -7.53 -24.26
C ARG A 143 0.11 -8.52 -25.26
N GLU A 144 -0.20 -8.38 -26.54
CA GLU A 144 0.37 -9.19 -27.64
C GLU A 144 1.91 -9.12 -27.70
N ASP A 145 2.51 -8.00 -27.28
CA ASP A 145 3.96 -7.82 -27.17
C ASP A 145 4.55 -8.44 -25.89
N GLY A 146 3.76 -9.17 -25.11
CA GLY A 146 4.15 -9.81 -23.85
C GLY A 146 4.26 -8.87 -22.66
N LEU A 147 4.00 -7.58 -22.80
CA LEU A 147 4.05 -6.63 -21.70
C LEU A 147 2.84 -6.77 -20.77
N SER A 148 3.09 -6.89 -19.48
CA SER A 148 2.04 -6.88 -18.47
C SER A 148 1.76 -5.45 -18.01
N LEU A 149 0.47 -5.08 -18.06
CA LEU A 149 -0.06 -3.82 -17.52
C LEU A 149 -0.51 -3.95 -16.06
N ARG A 150 -0.53 -5.18 -15.54
CA ARG A 150 -1.01 -5.52 -14.21
C ARG A 150 -0.09 -4.96 -13.13
N SER A 151 -0.65 -4.28 -12.14
CA SER A 151 0.07 -3.94 -10.92
C SER A 151 0.20 -5.17 -10.01
N ALA A 152 1.38 -5.42 -9.49
CA ALA A 152 1.64 -6.59 -8.63
C ALA A 152 0.96 -6.46 -7.26
N ILE A 153 0.89 -5.25 -6.70
CA ILE A 153 0.28 -4.98 -5.39
C ILE A 153 -1.14 -4.47 -5.59
N LYS A 154 -2.12 -5.18 -4.99
CA LYS A 154 -3.54 -4.81 -4.96
C LYS A 154 -3.88 -4.21 -3.61
N GLN A 155 -4.22 -2.91 -3.56
CA GLN A 155 -4.56 -2.26 -2.30
C GLN A 155 -6.03 -2.46 -1.93
N VAL A 156 -6.28 -2.76 -0.66
CA VAL A 156 -7.59 -2.90 -0.02
C VAL A 156 -7.72 -1.81 1.03
N ALA A 157 -8.47 -0.76 0.73
CA ALA A 157 -8.75 0.33 1.65
C ALA A 157 -10.13 0.18 2.29
N SER A 158 -10.47 1.05 3.25
CA SER A 158 -11.77 1.01 3.93
C SER A 158 -12.97 1.15 2.99
N GLY A 159 -12.86 1.93 1.91
CA GLY A 159 -13.93 2.09 0.91
C GLY A 159 -14.17 0.87 0.01
N ARG A 160 -13.25 -0.11 0.00
CA ARG A 160 -13.33 -1.35 -0.81
C ARG A 160 -13.65 -1.14 -2.29
N PHE A 161 -13.32 0.02 -2.88
CA PHE A 161 -13.61 0.32 -4.27
C PHE A 161 -12.91 -0.63 -5.24
N GLY A 162 -13.70 -1.37 -6.04
CA GLY A 162 -13.19 -2.31 -7.02
C GLY A 162 -12.51 -3.56 -6.44
N VAL A 163 -12.74 -3.87 -5.16
CA VAL A 163 -12.18 -5.06 -4.50
C VAL A 163 -13.09 -6.26 -4.77
N THR A 164 -12.96 -6.86 -5.95
CA THR A 164 -13.67 -8.08 -6.36
C THR A 164 -12.80 -9.31 -6.18
N ALA A 165 -13.38 -10.50 -6.26
CA ALA A 165 -12.66 -11.77 -6.26
C ALA A 165 -11.60 -11.80 -7.39
N GLU A 166 -11.96 -11.36 -8.62
CA GLU A 166 -11.04 -11.29 -9.75
C GLU A 166 -9.86 -10.36 -9.49
N TYR A 167 -10.11 -9.18 -8.89
CA TYR A 167 -9.05 -8.24 -8.52
C TYR A 167 -8.06 -8.89 -7.56
N LEU A 168 -8.55 -9.58 -6.52
CA LEU A 168 -7.72 -10.17 -5.47
C LEU A 168 -6.87 -11.35 -5.98
N VAL A 169 -7.40 -12.22 -6.84
CA VAL A 169 -6.64 -13.38 -7.36
C VAL A 169 -5.55 -12.97 -8.35
N ASN A 170 -5.58 -11.75 -8.88
CA ASN A 170 -4.56 -11.19 -9.75
C ASN A 170 -3.44 -10.47 -9.00
N ALA A 171 -3.39 -10.55 -7.67
CA ALA A 171 -2.36 -9.95 -6.83
C ALA A 171 -1.17 -10.90 -6.63
N GLU A 172 0.05 -10.34 -6.59
CA GLU A 172 1.24 -10.95 -5.97
C GLU A 172 1.34 -10.54 -4.49
N GLU A 173 0.82 -9.35 -4.17
CA GLU A 173 0.69 -8.83 -2.82
C GLU A 173 -0.66 -8.14 -2.68
N ILE A 174 -1.38 -8.43 -1.58
CA ILE A 174 -2.60 -7.72 -1.20
C ILE A 174 -2.26 -6.83 -0.02
N GLN A 175 -2.47 -5.51 -0.19
CA GLN A 175 -2.10 -4.52 0.81
C GLN A 175 -3.32 -3.94 1.52
N ILE A 176 -3.48 -4.20 2.80
CA ILE A 176 -4.48 -3.56 3.65
C ILE A 176 -3.98 -2.14 3.99
N LYS A 177 -4.71 -1.12 3.54
CA LYS A 177 -4.40 0.28 3.84
C LYS A 177 -5.13 0.73 5.09
N VAL A 178 -4.42 0.84 6.22
CA VAL A 178 -5.00 1.40 7.46
C VAL A 178 -5.02 2.92 7.41
N ALA A 179 -3.92 3.54 6.98
CA ALA A 179 -3.80 4.98 6.85
C ALA A 179 -2.79 5.37 5.75
N GLN A 180 -2.58 6.67 5.53
CA GLN A 180 -1.55 7.16 4.61
C GLN A 180 -0.75 8.29 5.25
N GLY A 181 0.58 8.27 5.07
CA GLY A 181 1.54 9.11 5.79
C GLY A 181 1.31 10.61 5.63
N ALA A 182 0.87 11.06 4.45
CA ALA A 182 0.62 12.46 4.20
C ALA A 182 -0.59 13.05 4.95
N LYS A 183 -1.51 12.20 5.41
CA LYS A 183 -2.75 12.62 6.10
C LYS A 183 -3.30 11.53 7.02
N PRO A 184 -2.59 11.19 8.10
CA PRO A 184 -3.07 10.23 9.07
C PRO A 184 -4.48 10.60 9.58
N GLY A 185 -5.37 9.60 9.67
CA GLY A 185 -6.71 9.78 10.24
C GLY A 185 -7.78 10.42 9.34
N GLU A 186 -7.47 10.80 8.10
CA GLU A 186 -8.45 11.44 7.20
C GLU A 186 -9.09 10.50 6.16
N GLY A 187 -8.53 9.33 5.95
CA GLY A 187 -8.98 8.41 4.91
C GLY A 187 -8.64 8.86 3.48
N GLY A 188 -9.23 8.21 2.48
CA GLY A 188 -9.03 8.49 1.06
C GLY A 188 -10.19 9.28 0.46
N GLN A 189 -9.93 10.04 -0.61
CA GLN A 189 -10.95 10.78 -1.35
C GLN A 189 -10.60 10.87 -2.83
N LEU A 190 -11.62 10.74 -3.68
CA LEU A 190 -11.57 11.11 -5.10
C LEU A 190 -12.74 12.05 -5.42
N PRO A 191 -12.48 13.30 -5.84
CA PRO A 191 -13.55 14.24 -6.18
C PRO A 191 -14.42 13.75 -7.35
N GLY A 192 -15.72 14.01 -7.31
CA GLY A 192 -16.68 13.55 -8.31
C GLY A 192 -16.35 13.96 -9.75
N PHE A 193 -15.81 15.16 -9.96
CA PHE A 193 -15.40 15.62 -11.29
C PHE A 193 -14.20 14.84 -11.90
N LYS A 194 -13.55 13.97 -11.11
CA LYS A 194 -12.56 12.99 -11.59
C LYS A 194 -13.15 11.61 -11.84
N VAL A 195 -14.37 11.35 -11.36
CA VAL A 195 -15.03 10.04 -11.49
C VAL A 195 -15.80 10.00 -12.81
N ASN A 196 -15.11 9.67 -13.90
CA ASN A 196 -15.71 9.40 -15.20
C ASN A 196 -16.26 7.96 -15.28
N ASP A 197 -16.90 7.58 -16.40
CA ASP A 197 -17.52 6.27 -16.58
C ASP A 197 -16.54 5.11 -16.38
N VAL A 198 -15.31 5.24 -16.88
CA VAL A 198 -14.28 4.20 -16.74
C VAL A 198 -13.88 4.00 -15.28
N ILE A 199 -13.66 5.10 -14.56
CA ILE A 199 -13.30 5.04 -13.14
C ILE A 199 -14.46 4.54 -12.30
N ALA A 200 -15.69 4.99 -12.58
CA ALA A 200 -16.88 4.53 -11.90
C ALA A 200 -17.09 3.02 -12.09
N LYS A 201 -16.93 2.51 -13.31
CA LYS A 201 -16.98 1.07 -13.60
C LYS A 201 -15.92 0.31 -12.81
N THR A 202 -14.64 0.74 -12.86
CA THR A 202 -13.52 0.08 -12.17
C THR A 202 -13.71 0.05 -10.65
N ARG A 203 -14.37 1.06 -10.10
CA ARG A 203 -14.62 1.19 -8.65
C ARG A 203 -15.96 0.65 -8.19
N HIS A 204 -16.76 0.09 -9.08
CA HIS A 204 -18.15 -0.32 -8.82
C HIS A 204 -18.97 0.82 -8.20
N SER A 205 -18.96 1.99 -8.84
CA SER A 205 -19.58 3.22 -8.35
C SER A 205 -20.34 3.96 -9.47
N ILE A 206 -20.80 5.16 -9.18
CA ILE A 206 -21.59 5.99 -10.09
C ILE A 206 -20.74 7.17 -10.59
N PRO A 207 -20.74 7.48 -11.90
CA PRO A 207 -20.02 8.64 -12.44
C PRO A 207 -20.46 9.96 -11.80
N GLY A 208 -19.50 10.88 -11.61
CA GLY A 208 -19.76 12.23 -11.08
C GLY A 208 -19.93 12.32 -9.55
N ILE A 209 -20.00 11.20 -8.83
CA ILE A 209 -20.11 11.20 -7.37
C ILE A 209 -18.73 11.14 -6.73
N SER A 210 -18.50 12.01 -5.71
CA SER A 210 -17.25 11.95 -4.92
C SER A 210 -17.18 10.65 -4.13
N LEU A 211 -16.04 9.99 -4.20
CA LEU A 211 -15.78 8.72 -3.52
C LEU A 211 -14.91 8.97 -2.28
N ILE A 212 -15.36 8.47 -1.15
CA ILE A 212 -14.68 8.62 0.16
C ILE A 212 -14.41 7.23 0.72
N SER A 213 -13.14 6.95 1.01
CA SER A 213 -12.74 5.87 1.90
C SER A 213 -12.71 6.42 3.31
N PRO A 214 -13.61 6.02 4.22
CA PRO A 214 -13.61 6.53 5.59
C PRO A 214 -12.28 6.15 6.31
N PRO A 215 -11.86 6.92 7.34
CA PRO A 215 -10.66 6.60 8.10
C PRO A 215 -10.66 5.18 8.67
N PRO A 216 -11.71 4.72 9.38
CA PRO A 216 -11.74 3.35 9.89
C PRO A 216 -12.23 2.34 8.84
N HIS A 217 -11.69 1.13 8.90
CA HIS A 217 -12.33 -0.04 8.30
C HIS A 217 -13.44 -0.50 9.26
N HIS A 218 -14.68 -0.56 8.80
CA HIS A 218 -15.81 -0.96 9.67
C HIS A 218 -15.89 -2.45 9.96
N ASP A 219 -14.94 -3.23 9.48
CA ASP A 219 -14.69 -4.63 9.81
C ASP A 219 -13.40 -4.83 10.63
N ILE A 220 -12.79 -3.74 11.15
CA ILE A 220 -11.58 -3.82 11.99
C ILE A 220 -11.76 -2.92 13.21
N TYR A 221 -11.95 -3.51 14.37
CA TYR A 221 -12.06 -2.83 15.67
C TYR A 221 -10.98 -3.29 16.67
N SER A 222 -10.30 -4.40 16.34
CA SER A 222 -9.24 -4.98 17.14
C SER A 222 -8.18 -5.64 16.26
N ILE A 223 -7.09 -6.10 16.85
CA ILE A 223 -6.06 -6.90 16.15
C ILE A 223 -6.63 -8.24 15.68
N GLU A 224 -7.58 -8.82 16.39
CA GLU A 224 -8.26 -10.07 16.02
C GLU A 224 -9.10 -9.89 14.74
N ASP A 225 -9.76 -8.76 14.58
CA ASP A 225 -10.51 -8.43 13.36
C ASP A 225 -9.55 -8.23 12.16
N LEU A 226 -8.40 -7.57 12.40
CA LEU A 226 -7.35 -7.48 11.38
C LEU A 226 -6.81 -8.86 11.00
N ALA A 227 -6.58 -9.74 11.99
CA ALA A 227 -6.17 -11.12 11.74
C ALA A 227 -7.22 -11.88 10.92
N GLN A 228 -8.51 -11.63 11.16
CA GLN A 228 -9.59 -12.20 10.35
C GLN A 228 -9.55 -11.68 8.90
N LEU A 229 -9.34 -10.39 8.68
CA LEU A 229 -9.23 -9.84 7.31
C LEU A 229 -7.98 -10.39 6.60
N ILE A 230 -6.85 -10.51 7.28
CA ILE A 230 -5.63 -11.14 6.72
C ILE A 230 -5.92 -12.59 6.34
N PHE A 231 -6.62 -13.34 7.19
CA PHE A 231 -7.02 -14.72 6.92
C PHE A 231 -7.98 -14.81 5.72
N ASP A 232 -8.98 -13.93 5.62
CA ASP A 232 -9.91 -13.87 4.49
C ASP A 232 -9.17 -13.64 3.17
N LEU A 233 -8.25 -12.66 3.14
CA LEU A 233 -7.46 -12.31 1.97
C LEU A 233 -6.44 -13.40 1.60
N LYS A 234 -5.90 -14.09 2.57
CA LYS A 234 -5.00 -15.23 2.32
C LYS A 234 -5.76 -16.43 1.77
N ASN A 235 -7.01 -16.65 2.18
CA ASN A 235 -7.86 -17.70 1.63
C ASN A 235 -8.25 -17.44 0.18
N ILE A 236 -8.68 -16.21 -0.18
CA ILE A 236 -9.04 -15.90 -1.58
C ILE A 236 -7.84 -16.01 -2.52
N ASN A 237 -6.63 -15.67 -2.07
CA ASN A 237 -5.39 -15.79 -2.85
C ASN A 237 -4.24 -16.36 -2.00
N PRO A 238 -4.12 -17.69 -1.88
CA PRO A 238 -3.07 -18.35 -1.08
C PRO A 238 -1.63 -17.99 -1.48
N GLN A 239 -1.41 -17.58 -2.72
CA GLN A 239 -0.08 -17.26 -3.24
C GLN A 239 0.35 -15.82 -2.93
N ALA A 240 -0.60 -14.91 -2.74
CA ALA A 240 -0.28 -13.51 -2.48
C ALA A 240 0.29 -13.32 -1.07
N LYS A 241 1.28 -12.44 -0.94
CA LYS A 241 1.69 -11.89 0.37
C LYS A 241 0.61 -10.93 0.87
N ILE A 242 0.38 -10.92 2.17
CA ILE A 242 -0.54 -9.95 2.78
C ILE A 242 0.28 -8.90 3.52
N SER A 243 0.20 -7.66 3.05
CA SER A 243 0.85 -6.53 3.69
C SER A 243 -0.13 -5.60 4.39
N VAL A 244 0.33 -4.93 5.44
CA VAL A 244 -0.44 -3.92 6.16
C VAL A 244 0.31 -2.60 6.12
N LYS A 245 -0.33 -1.57 5.55
CA LYS A 245 0.24 -0.22 5.49
C LYS A 245 -0.16 0.58 6.71
N LEU A 246 0.84 0.89 7.52
CA LEU A 246 0.79 1.78 8.67
C LEU A 246 1.45 3.13 8.32
N VAL A 247 1.33 4.09 9.22
CA VAL A 247 2.00 5.38 9.10
C VAL A 247 2.97 5.60 10.25
N ALA A 248 4.01 6.37 9.99
CA ALA A 248 4.94 6.82 11.01
C ALA A 248 4.21 7.77 11.97
N GLU A 249 3.89 7.26 13.14
CA GLU A 249 3.29 7.97 14.26
C GLU A 249 3.88 7.43 15.56
N SER A 250 3.77 8.19 16.65
CA SER A 250 4.19 7.72 17.97
C SER A 250 3.34 6.51 18.38
N GLY A 251 3.98 5.41 18.78
CA GLY A 251 3.30 4.16 19.14
C GLY A 251 3.12 3.18 17.98
N VAL A 252 3.56 3.52 16.75
CA VAL A 252 3.44 2.63 15.57
C VAL A 252 4.14 1.29 15.78
N GLY A 253 5.21 1.24 16.57
CA GLY A 253 5.90 0.00 16.91
C GLY A 253 4.99 -0.99 17.65
N THR A 254 4.15 -0.52 18.58
CA THR A 254 3.17 -1.36 19.28
C THR A 254 2.10 -1.88 18.32
N ILE A 255 1.61 -1.04 17.41
CA ILE A 255 0.65 -1.43 16.38
C ILE A 255 1.29 -2.48 15.46
N ALA A 256 2.53 -2.27 15.03
CA ALA A 256 3.26 -3.21 14.17
C ALA A 256 3.47 -4.58 14.85
N ALA A 257 3.72 -4.60 16.17
CA ALA A 257 3.79 -5.86 16.93
C ALA A 257 2.45 -6.62 16.91
N GLY A 258 1.32 -5.91 17.03
CA GLY A 258 -0.01 -6.48 16.84
C GLY A 258 -0.22 -7.02 15.42
N VAL A 259 0.16 -6.26 14.40
CA VAL A 259 0.06 -6.65 12.99
C VAL A 259 0.91 -7.89 12.67
N ALA A 260 2.12 -7.99 13.22
CA ALA A 260 2.96 -9.17 13.08
C ALA A 260 2.30 -10.42 13.72
N LYS A 261 1.71 -10.26 14.93
CA LYS A 261 0.94 -11.33 15.59
C LYS A 261 -0.34 -11.70 14.82
N ALA A 262 -0.95 -10.75 14.11
CA ALA A 262 -2.08 -10.99 13.20
C ALA A 262 -1.67 -11.71 11.91
N LYS A 263 -0.40 -12.08 11.77
CA LYS A 263 0.18 -12.83 10.65
C LYS A 263 0.26 -12.07 9.32
N ALA A 264 0.49 -10.76 9.35
CA ALA A 264 0.90 -10.05 8.14
C ALA A 264 2.28 -10.54 7.67
N ASP A 265 2.48 -10.70 6.36
CA ASP A 265 3.77 -11.08 5.77
C ASP A 265 4.72 -9.87 5.70
N LEU A 266 4.14 -8.66 5.55
CA LEU A 266 4.88 -7.41 5.36
C LEU A 266 4.17 -6.24 6.05
N ILE A 267 4.96 -5.34 6.62
CA ILE A 267 4.48 -4.08 7.23
C ILE A 267 5.12 -2.90 6.51
N VAL A 268 4.29 -1.99 6.02
CA VAL A 268 4.75 -0.73 5.41
C VAL A 268 4.69 0.38 6.45
N ILE A 269 5.79 1.09 6.66
CA ILE A 269 5.86 2.31 7.46
C ILE A 269 5.96 3.51 6.52
N SER A 270 4.88 4.26 6.41
CA SER A 270 4.74 5.40 5.50
C SER A 270 4.95 6.71 6.23
N GLY A 271 5.92 7.52 5.78
CA GLY A 271 6.21 8.82 6.38
C GLY A 271 5.29 9.95 5.91
N ALA A 272 5.32 11.07 6.62
CA ALA A 272 4.59 12.32 6.33
C ALA A 272 4.87 12.90 4.94
N GLU A 273 6.04 12.63 4.43
CA GLU A 273 6.55 13.18 3.17
C GLU A 273 5.86 12.61 1.92
N GLY A 274 4.88 11.74 2.08
CA GLY A 274 4.09 11.20 1.00
C GLY A 274 3.23 12.26 0.32
N GLY A 275 3.05 12.15 -1.01
CA GLY A 275 2.15 13.01 -1.77
C GLY A 275 0.69 12.60 -1.59
N THR A 276 -0.22 13.56 -1.80
CA THR A 276 -1.65 13.27 -1.91
C THR A 276 -2.29 14.17 -2.96
N GLY A 277 -3.21 13.61 -3.73
CA GLY A 277 -3.96 14.36 -4.75
C GLY A 277 -5.17 15.12 -4.20
N ALA A 278 -5.54 14.90 -2.94
CA ALA A 278 -6.76 15.47 -2.36
C ALA A 278 -6.65 15.54 -0.83
N SER A 279 -5.94 16.53 -0.30
CA SER A 279 -5.86 16.76 1.14
C SER A 279 -5.73 18.25 1.43
N PRO A 280 -6.27 18.75 2.55
CA PRO A 280 -6.02 20.10 3.01
C PRO A 280 -4.53 20.38 3.19
N ALA A 281 -4.11 21.61 2.90
CA ALA A 281 -2.72 22.03 3.07
C ALA A 281 -2.22 21.86 4.51
N SER A 282 -3.10 22.13 5.48
CA SER A 282 -2.82 21.95 6.90
C SER A 282 -2.48 20.50 7.26
N SER A 283 -3.22 19.52 6.75
CA SER A 283 -2.97 18.11 7.00
C SER A 283 -1.62 17.67 6.46
N ILE A 284 -1.32 18.01 5.20
CA ILE A 284 -0.04 17.65 4.58
C ILE A 284 1.16 18.22 5.36
N ARG A 285 0.97 19.42 5.94
CA ARG A 285 2.07 20.08 6.66
C ARG A 285 2.25 19.60 8.09
N TYR A 286 1.17 19.22 8.78
CA TYR A 286 1.21 19.08 10.25
C TYR A 286 0.76 17.71 10.77
N ALA A 287 0.16 16.86 9.94
CA ALA A 287 -0.48 15.65 10.44
C ALA A 287 0.46 14.46 10.57
N GLY A 288 1.50 14.34 9.78
CA GLY A 288 2.41 13.19 9.80
C GLY A 288 3.79 13.51 10.38
N ILE A 289 4.59 12.47 10.59
CA ILE A 289 5.98 12.57 11.04
C ILE A 289 6.95 11.88 10.07
N SER A 290 8.25 12.10 10.30
CA SER A 290 9.32 11.55 9.46
C SER A 290 9.32 10.01 9.46
N PRO A 291 9.52 9.35 8.31
CA PRO A 291 9.55 7.89 8.22
C PRO A 291 10.65 7.26 9.09
N GLU A 292 11.76 7.94 9.29
CA GLU A 292 12.89 7.48 10.11
C GLU A 292 12.44 7.18 11.55
N LEU A 293 11.58 8.02 12.13
CA LEU A 293 11.05 7.84 13.49
C LEU A 293 10.18 6.59 13.59
N GLY A 294 9.22 6.45 12.69
CA GLY A 294 8.30 5.31 12.70
C GLY A 294 9.00 4.00 12.38
N LEU A 295 9.94 4.00 11.43
CA LEU A 295 10.70 2.82 11.05
C LEU A 295 11.60 2.34 12.20
N SER A 296 12.35 3.24 12.82
CA SER A 296 13.23 2.91 13.95
C SER A 296 12.43 2.38 15.15
N GLU A 297 11.32 3.03 15.52
CA GLU A 297 10.44 2.55 16.59
C GLU A 297 9.91 1.14 16.28
N THR A 298 9.46 0.92 15.04
CA THR A 298 8.93 -0.39 14.59
C THR A 298 10.02 -1.46 14.64
N GLN A 299 11.20 -1.21 14.09
CA GLN A 299 12.32 -2.14 14.11
C GLN A 299 12.69 -2.54 15.53
N GLN A 300 12.87 -1.56 16.43
CA GLN A 300 13.23 -1.80 17.82
C GLN A 300 12.15 -2.60 18.55
N THR A 301 10.88 -2.24 18.40
CA THR A 301 9.76 -2.91 19.06
C THR A 301 9.61 -4.35 18.59
N LEU A 302 9.72 -4.61 17.29
CA LEU A 302 9.64 -5.96 16.74
C LEU A 302 10.80 -6.84 17.19
N VAL A 303 12.03 -6.31 17.25
CA VAL A 303 13.20 -7.03 17.76
C VAL A 303 13.05 -7.35 19.25
N LEU A 304 12.64 -6.37 20.08
CA LEU A 304 12.39 -6.55 21.51
C LEU A 304 11.39 -7.67 21.80
N ASN A 305 10.37 -7.81 20.96
CA ASN A 305 9.31 -8.80 21.12
C ASN A 305 9.59 -10.13 20.41
N GLY A 306 10.75 -10.30 19.74
CA GLY A 306 11.08 -11.51 18.97
C GLY A 306 10.20 -11.72 17.72
N LEU A 307 9.57 -10.66 17.21
CA LEU A 307 8.64 -10.70 16.08
C LEU A 307 9.29 -10.31 14.75
N ARG A 308 10.45 -9.62 14.80
CA ARG A 308 11.09 -9.05 13.61
C ARG A 308 11.41 -10.08 12.52
N GLY A 309 11.76 -11.28 12.92
CA GLY A 309 12.08 -12.38 12.00
C GLY A 309 10.91 -12.87 11.15
N GLN A 310 9.67 -12.54 11.51
CA GLN A 310 8.45 -13.07 10.89
C GLN A 310 7.84 -12.14 9.84
N VAL A 311 8.32 -10.89 9.72
CA VAL A 311 7.75 -9.88 8.83
C VAL A 311 8.83 -9.13 8.06
N VAL A 312 8.53 -8.81 6.81
CA VAL A 312 9.32 -7.87 6.01
C VAL A 312 8.93 -6.45 6.41
N LEU A 313 9.88 -5.52 6.53
CA LEU A 313 9.60 -4.10 6.70
C LEU A 313 9.85 -3.34 5.40
N GLN A 314 8.87 -2.54 4.99
CA GLN A 314 8.97 -1.61 3.88
C GLN A 314 8.87 -0.17 4.40
N ALA A 315 9.69 0.72 3.86
CA ALA A 315 9.61 2.15 4.17
C ALA A 315 9.28 2.97 2.91
N ASP A 316 8.43 3.97 3.05
CA ASP A 316 8.24 5.03 2.07
C ASP A 316 8.27 6.43 2.73
N GLY A 317 8.58 7.46 1.95
CA GLY A 317 8.65 8.84 2.42
C GLY A 317 9.78 9.62 1.74
N GLN A 318 9.55 10.09 0.51
CA GLN A 318 10.48 10.94 -0.23
C GLN A 318 11.86 10.35 -0.46
N LEU A 319 11.94 9.05 -0.76
CA LEU A 319 13.19 8.42 -1.18
C LEU A 319 13.60 8.93 -2.58
N LYS A 320 14.88 9.29 -2.77
CA LYS A 320 15.37 9.99 -3.97
C LYS A 320 16.69 9.46 -4.51
N THR A 321 17.57 8.95 -3.63
CA THR A 321 18.93 8.54 -3.94
C THR A 321 19.25 7.18 -3.34
N GLY A 322 20.33 6.56 -3.77
CA GLY A 322 20.85 5.33 -3.16
C GLY A 322 21.22 5.52 -1.69
N ARG A 323 21.68 6.71 -1.31
CA ARG A 323 21.95 7.06 0.09
C ARG A 323 20.70 6.97 0.97
N ASP A 324 19.55 7.48 0.49
CA ASP A 324 18.29 7.34 1.21
C ASP A 324 17.95 5.86 1.47
N ILE A 325 18.13 5.00 0.46
CA ILE A 325 17.87 3.56 0.55
C ILE A 325 18.76 2.89 1.60
N ILE A 326 20.06 3.17 1.58
CA ILE A 326 21.02 2.60 2.55
C ILE A 326 20.67 3.03 3.98
N LEU A 327 20.32 4.30 4.21
CA LEU A 327 19.90 4.76 5.55
C LEU A 327 18.64 4.06 6.04
N MET A 328 17.63 3.89 5.16
CA MET A 328 16.43 3.12 5.53
C MET A 328 16.75 1.65 5.81
N ALA A 329 17.66 1.03 5.03
CA ALA A 329 18.11 -0.34 5.27
C ALA A 329 18.76 -0.48 6.65
N LEU A 330 19.70 0.41 6.97
CA LEU A 330 20.37 0.43 8.27
C LEU A 330 19.39 0.63 9.44
N MET A 331 18.26 1.32 9.21
CA MET A 331 17.18 1.48 10.19
C MET A 331 16.18 0.31 10.20
N GLY A 332 16.30 -0.68 9.30
CA GLY A 332 15.53 -1.92 9.33
C GLY A 332 14.63 -2.17 8.14
N ALA A 333 14.54 -1.28 7.13
CA ALA A 333 13.74 -1.54 5.94
C ALA A 333 14.42 -2.55 5.01
N GLU A 334 13.62 -3.46 4.44
CA GLU A 334 14.03 -4.45 3.46
C GLU A 334 13.46 -4.15 2.07
N GLU A 335 12.42 -3.32 2.00
CA GLU A 335 11.80 -2.85 0.75
C GLU A 335 11.59 -1.33 0.78
N TYR A 336 11.60 -0.70 -0.39
CA TYR A 336 11.69 0.75 -0.53
C TYR A 336 10.63 1.27 -1.49
N GLY A 337 9.79 2.20 -1.01
CA GLY A 337 8.65 2.75 -1.73
C GLY A 337 8.91 4.12 -2.37
N PHE A 338 8.58 4.25 -3.66
CA PHE A 338 8.78 5.47 -4.45
C PHE A 338 7.47 5.94 -5.07
N ALA A 339 7.02 7.15 -4.75
CA ALA A 339 5.84 7.76 -5.37
C ALA A 339 6.21 9.05 -6.11
N THR A 340 6.62 10.08 -5.38
CA THR A 340 6.89 11.41 -5.95
C THR A 340 8.03 11.38 -6.96
N SER A 341 9.15 10.72 -6.67
CA SER A 341 10.27 10.57 -7.59
C SER A 341 9.88 9.85 -8.88
N ALA A 342 9.09 8.78 -8.80
CA ALA A 342 8.57 8.08 -9.96
C ALA A 342 7.69 8.99 -10.84
N LEU A 343 6.80 9.79 -10.24
CA LEU A 343 5.98 10.76 -11.00
C LEU A 343 6.82 11.87 -11.63
N ILE A 344 7.86 12.33 -10.96
CA ILE A 344 8.78 13.34 -11.51
C ILE A 344 9.51 12.79 -12.74
N VAL A 345 10.01 11.58 -12.67
CA VAL A 345 10.62 10.89 -13.82
C VAL A 345 9.66 10.82 -15.01
N LEU A 346 8.36 10.62 -14.75
CA LEU A 346 7.31 10.62 -15.78
C LEU A 346 6.88 12.02 -16.25
N GLY A 347 7.48 13.09 -15.72
CA GLY A 347 7.25 14.46 -16.19
C GLY A 347 6.48 15.36 -15.20
N CYS A 348 6.21 14.92 -13.97
CA CYS A 348 5.60 15.79 -12.96
C CYS A 348 6.52 16.97 -12.65
N VAL A 349 5.95 18.18 -12.62
CA VAL A 349 6.66 19.45 -12.35
C VAL A 349 6.30 20.06 -10.98
N MET A 350 5.70 19.26 -10.11
CA MET A 350 5.36 19.62 -8.72
C MET A 350 4.52 20.90 -8.55
N MET A 351 3.58 21.16 -9.49
CA MET A 351 2.65 22.31 -9.38
C MET A 351 1.70 22.24 -8.19
N ARG A 352 1.55 21.07 -7.56
CA ARG A 352 0.64 20.83 -6.43
C ARG A 352 -0.84 21.14 -6.69
N LYS A 353 -1.29 20.96 -7.94
CA LYS A 353 -2.69 21.14 -8.40
C LYS A 353 -3.38 19.80 -8.74
N CYS A 354 -2.85 18.67 -8.22
CA CYS A 354 -3.34 17.33 -8.54
C CYS A 354 -4.82 17.13 -8.20
N HIS A 355 -5.31 17.75 -7.11
CA HIS A 355 -6.71 17.67 -6.67
C HIS A 355 -7.69 18.43 -7.58
N GLN A 356 -7.22 19.36 -8.40
CA GLN A 356 -8.07 20.24 -9.23
C GLN A 356 -8.35 19.69 -10.64
N ASN A 357 -7.82 18.50 -10.99
CA ASN A 357 -7.94 17.93 -12.34
C ASN A 357 -7.30 18.78 -13.47
N THR A 358 -6.41 19.69 -13.13
CA THR A 358 -5.78 20.68 -14.03
C THR A 358 -4.29 20.43 -14.24
N CYS A 359 -3.81 19.19 -14.06
CA CYS A 359 -2.41 18.86 -14.23
C CYS A 359 -1.94 19.12 -15.66
N PRO A 360 -1.03 20.09 -15.90
CA PRO A 360 -0.68 20.53 -17.27
C PRO A 360 0.16 19.52 -18.04
N VAL A 361 0.73 18.54 -17.36
CA VAL A 361 1.61 17.50 -17.91
C VAL A 361 0.93 16.13 -18.02
N GLY A 362 -0.38 16.06 -17.81
CA GLY A 362 -1.16 14.83 -18.01
C GLY A 362 -0.97 13.73 -16.95
N VAL A 363 -0.16 13.94 -15.91
CA VAL A 363 0.16 12.90 -14.91
C VAL A 363 -1.01 12.66 -13.93
N ALA A 364 -1.63 13.73 -13.41
CA ALA A 364 -2.63 13.63 -12.34
C ALA A 364 -3.94 14.34 -12.73
N THR A 365 -4.51 13.96 -13.85
CA THR A 365 -5.76 14.51 -14.38
C THR A 365 -6.55 13.43 -15.10
N GLN A 366 -7.89 13.61 -15.17
CA GLN A 366 -8.79 12.82 -15.98
C GLN A 366 -9.31 13.60 -17.20
N ASN A 367 -8.93 14.87 -17.34
CA ASN A 367 -9.26 15.68 -18.51
C ASN A 367 -8.53 15.13 -19.75
N GLU A 368 -9.27 14.75 -20.77
CA GLU A 368 -8.75 14.09 -21.99
C GLU A 368 -7.70 14.94 -22.72
N GLU A 369 -7.91 16.23 -22.85
CA GLU A 369 -6.96 17.12 -23.54
C GLU A 369 -5.66 17.29 -22.76
N LEU A 370 -5.73 17.29 -21.43
CA LEU A 370 -4.54 17.36 -20.62
C LEU A 370 -3.81 16.01 -20.58
N ARG A 371 -4.53 14.88 -20.60
CA ARG A 371 -3.93 13.54 -20.67
C ARG A 371 -3.09 13.34 -21.94
N LYS A 372 -3.49 13.90 -23.08
CA LYS A 372 -2.71 13.89 -24.33
C LYS A 372 -1.31 14.51 -24.19
N ARG A 373 -1.08 15.31 -23.16
CA ARG A 373 0.21 15.94 -22.85
C ARG A 373 1.14 15.05 -22.03
N PHE A 374 0.71 13.83 -21.69
CA PHE A 374 1.57 12.88 -20.99
C PHE A 374 2.65 12.34 -21.94
N HIS A 375 3.92 12.54 -21.57
CA HIS A 375 5.08 12.10 -22.33
C HIS A 375 5.99 11.15 -21.54
N GLY A 376 5.52 10.65 -20.40
CA GLY A 376 6.25 9.66 -19.60
C GLY A 376 6.43 8.35 -20.36
N ARG A 377 7.58 7.69 -20.18
CA ARG A 377 7.89 6.38 -20.77
C ARG A 377 8.39 5.43 -19.69
N SER A 378 8.09 4.14 -19.86
CA SER A 378 8.54 3.10 -18.92
C SER A 378 10.07 3.03 -18.83
N GLU A 379 10.77 3.31 -19.94
CA GLU A 379 12.23 3.31 -20.02
C GLU A 379 12.86 4.35 -19.08
N TYR A 380 12.20 5.50 -18.86
CA TYR A 380 12.72 6.52 -17.94
C TYR A 380 12.69 6.02 -16.50
N LEU A 381 11.64 5.30 -16.12
CA LEU A 381 11.55 4.68 -14.80
C LEU A 381 12.53 3.50 -14.64
N VAL A 382 12.69 2.68 -15.67
CA VAL A 382 13.70 1.62 -15.69
C VAL A 382 15.09 2.22 -15.45
N ASN A 383 15.46 3.27 -16.19
CA ASN A 383 16.73 3.98 -16.00
C ASN A 383 16.87 4.50 -14.57
N PHE A 384 15.83 5.13 -14.02
CA PHE A 384 15.85 5.64 -12.65
C PHE A 384 16.14 4.55 -11.62
N PHE A 385 15.41 3.45 -11.67
CA PHE A 385 15.58 2.35 -10.72
C PHE A 385 16.90 1.60 -10.90
N THR A 386 17.37 1.46 -12.14
CA THR A 386 18.72 0.92 -12.41
C THR A 386 19.80 1.82 -11.83
N PHE A 387 19.70 3.14 -11.98
CA PHE A 387 20.65 4.09 -11.41
C PHE A 387 20.65 4.08 -9.89
N LEU A 388 19.47 3.98 -9.27
CA LEU A 388 19.36 3.81 -7.82
C LEU A 388 20.02 2.51 -7.35
N ALA A 389 19.79 1.40 -8.04
CA ALA A 389 20.39 0.11 -7.69
C ALA A 389 21.92 0.16 -7.83
N GLN A 390 22.43 0.77 -8.91
CA GLN A 390 23.85 0.97 -9.11
C GLN A 390 24.48 1.82 -8.00
N GLU A 391 23.82 2.92 -7.61
CA GLU A 391 24.30 3.77 -6.52
C GLU A 391 24.28 3.05 -5.16
N VAL A 392 23.28 2.23 -4.90
CA VAL A 392 23.21 1.36 -3.70
C VAL A 392 24.38 0.38 -3.69
N ARG A 393 24.73 -0.22 -4.82
CA ARG A 393 25.90 -1.11 -4.94
C ARG A 393 27.21 -0.38 -4.61
N GLU A 394 27.35 0.86 -5.09
CA GLU A 394 28.53 1.69 -4.78
C GLU A 394 28.66 1.92 -3.26
N TYR A 395 27.57 2.28 -2.58
CA TYR A 395 27.57 2.43 -1.12
C TYR A 395 27.88 1.12 -0.39
N LEU A 396 27.30 -0.01 -0.83
CA LEU A 396 27.60 -1.32 -0.25
C LEU A 396 29.08 -1.67 -0.39
N ALA A 397 29.67 -1.43 -1.57
CA ALA A 397 31.09 -1.64 -1.83
C ALA A 397 31.97 -0.75 -0.94
N GLU A 398 31.64 0.53 -0.82
CA GLU A 398 32.34 1.49 0.05
C GLU A 398 32.27 1.08 1.54
N MET A 399 31.11 0.58 1.97
CA MET A 399 30.88 0.09 3.33
C MET A 399 31.43 -1.33 3.57
N GLY A 400 31.95 -2.03 2.57
CA GLY A 400 32.54 -3.36 2.68
C GLY A 400 31.53 -4.50 2.84
N PHE A 401 30.33 -4.38 2.25
CA PHE A 401 29.27 -5.39 2.29
C PHE A 401 28.94 -5.92 0.90
N THR A 402 28.66 -7.21 0.83
CA THR A 402 28.32 -7.89 -0.42
C THR A 402 26.81 -7.90 -0.73
N LYS A 403 25.96 -7.72 0.28
CA LYS A 403 24.48 -7.83 0.13
C LYS A 403 23.76 -6.81 0.99
N MET A 404 22.58 -6.39 0.52
CA MET A 404 21.65 -5.56 1.28
C MET A 404 21.26 -6.21 2.62
N ASP A 405 21.09 -7.53 2.64
CA ASP A 405 20.72 -8.29 3.84
C ASP A 405 21.71 -8.13 4.99
N ASP A 406 22.98 -7.85 4.68
CA ASP A 406 24.04 -7.73 5.67
C ASP A 406 23.99 -6.42 6.46
N ILE A 407 23.28 -5.42 5.94
CA ILE A 407 23.16 -4.08 6.54
C ILE A 407 21.80 -3.80 7.19
N ILE A 408 20.80 -4.67 6.99
CA ILE A 408 19.45 -4.44 7.55
C ILE A 408 19.49 -4.35 9.07
N GLY A 409 18.96 -3.24 9.61
CA GLY A 409 18.90 -2.98 11.07
C GLY A 409 20.25 -2.70 11.75
N ARG A 410 21.30 -2.40 10.97
CA ARG A 410 22.65 -2.10 11.45
C ARG A 410 22.84 -0.61 11.75
N THR A 411 22.02 -0.05 12.66
CA THR A 411 22.13 1.36 13.08
C THR A 411 23.49 1.71 13.70
N ASP A 412 24.23 0.70 14.17
CA ASP A 412 25.63 0.85 14.63
C ASP A 412 26.59 1.38 13.55
N LEU A 413 26.22 1.33 12.28
CA LEU A 413 26.97 1.84 11.13
C LEU A 413 26.61 3.30 10.77
N ILE A 414 25.67 3.89 11.47
CA ILE A 414 25.26 5.29 11.27
C ILE A 414 25.92 6.18 12.32
N GLU A 415 26.27 7.39 11.92
CA GLU A 415 26.69 8.45 12.84
C GLU A 415 26.12 9.81 12.40
N ARG A 416 26.10 10.77 13.31
CA ARG A 416 25.75 12.14 12.99
C ARG A 416 26.88 12.78 12.17
N LYS A 417 26.51 13.48 11.08
CA LYS A 417 27.50 14.32 10.35
C LYS A 417 28.15 15.30 11.30
N SER A 418 29.51 15.35 11.31
CA SER A 418 30.30 16.32 12.05
C SER A 418 30.64 17.51 11.16
N GLY A 419 30.74 18.71 11.73
CA GLY A 419 31.31 19.88 11.05
C GLY A 419 30.37 20.58 10.07
N THR A 420 29.06 20.41 10.19
CA THR A 420 28.11 21.29 9.49
C THR A 420 28.13 22.66 10.23
N ASP A 421 28.62 23.69 9.56
CA ASP A 421 28.40 25.09 9.95
C ASP A 421 26.91 25.44 9.73
N ASP A 422 26.04 24.66 10.36
CA ASP A 422 24.61 24.84 10.23
C ASP A 422 24.21 26.13 10.98
N PRO A 423 23.74 27.15 10.28
CA PRO A 423 23.40 28.43 10.89
C PRO A 423 22.18 28.34 11.85
N ASN A 424 21.50 27.21 11.89
CA ASN A 424 20.36 27.03 12.77
C ASN A 424 20.75 26.34 14.09
N PRO A 425 20.84 27.09 15.21
CA PRO A 425 21.28 26.53 16.49
C PRO A 425 20.33 25.43 17.01
N LYS A 426 19.10 25.35 16.54
CA LYS A 426 18.15 24.30 16.93
C LYS A 426 18.56 22.92 16.40
N HIS A 427 19.24 22.86 15.27
CA HIS A 427 19.70 21.59 14.70
C HIS A 427 20.73 20.91 15.59
N ALA A 428 21.53 21.68 16.33
CA ALA A 428 22.48 21.14 17.31
C ALA A 428 21.78 20.39 18.47
N LEU A 429 20.53 20.72 18.76
CA LEU A 429 19.75 20.14 19.87
C LEU A 429 19.07 18.81 19.49
N ILE A 430 19.12 18.38 18.22
CA ILE A 430 18.52 17.11 17.80
C ILE A 430 19.35 15.95 18.36
N ASP A 431 18.73 15.14 19.21
CA ASP A 431 19.31 13.92 19.76
C ASP A 431 18.87 12.69 18.95
N PHE A 432 19.81 12.02 18.32
CA PHE A 432 19.61 10.81 17.54
C PHE A 432 19.80 9.52 18.35
N THR A 433 20.13 9.59 19.63
CA THR A 433 20.46 8.41 20.44
C THR A 433 19.36 7.36 20.38
N ARG A 434 18.10 7.75 20.62
CA ARG A 434 16.96 6.82 20.57
C ARG A 434 16.68 6.31 19.16
N LEU A 435 16.82 7.15 18.14
CA LEU A 435 16.63 6.77 16.75
C LEU A 435 17.61 5.69 16.31
N LEU A 436 18.87 5.81 16.76
CA LEU A 436 19.96 4.92 16.37
C LEU A 436 20.21 3.78 17.37
N THR A 437 19.39 3.64 18.41
CA THR A 437 19.53 2.56 19.38
C THR A 437 19.37 1.21 18.69
N ARG A 438 20.37 0.36 18.83
CA ARG A 438 20.29 -1.04 18.45
C ARG A 438 19.87 -1.88 19.64
N ILE A 439 18.88 -2.74 19.43
CA ILE A 439 18.48 -3.72 20.45
C ILE A 439 19.47 -4.88 20.39
N ASP A 440 20.23 -5.04 21.45
CA ASP A 440 21.21 -6.13 21.57
C ASP A 440 20.57 -7.32 22.28
N ASN A 441 19.95 -8.19 21.49
CA ASN A 441 19.43 -9.48 21.90
C ASN A 441 19.73 -10.52 20.81
N SER A 442 19.48 -11.80 21.08
CA SER A 442 19.69 -12.89 20.12
C SER A 442 18.59 -12.98 19.07
N ALA A 443 17.63 -12.04 19.02
CA ALA A 443 16.53 -12.04 18.07
C ALA A 443 16.99 -11.63 16.66
N ALA A 444 16.27 -12.14 15.65
CA ALA A 444 16.48 -11.71 14.27
C ALA A 444 16.25 -10.20 14.12
N ILE A 445 17.08 -9.53 13.33
CA ILE A 445 17.00 -8.10 13.02
C ILE A 445 16.42 -7.83 11.61
N ARG A 446 16.11 -8.86 10.86
CA ARG A 446 15.46 -8.86 9.55
C ARG A 446 14.58 -10.08 9.38
N HIS A 447 13.79 -10.14 8.31
CA HIS A 447 12.97 -11.29 7.97
C HIS A 447 13.82 -12.57 7.75
N VAL A 448 13.41 -13.67 8.35
CA VAL A 448 14.11 -14.96 8.28
C VAL A 448 13.17 -16.18 8.23
N ILE A 449 11.86 -15.98 8.53
CA ILE A 449 10.87 -17.04 8.55
C ILE A 449 9.53 -16.53 8.06
N ASP A 450 8.91 -17.24 7.12
CA ASP A 450 7.59 -16.90 6.59
C ASP A 450 6.47 -17.18 7.61
N GLN A 451 5.38 -16.44 7.52
CA GLN A 451 4.18 -16.63 8.33
C GLN A 451 3.45 -17.92 7.93
N ASP A 452 3.06 -18.72 8.91
CA ASP A 452 2.14 -19.83 8.71
C ASP A 452 0.69 -19.35 8.88
N HIS A 453 -0.04 -19.25 7.79
CA HIS A 453 -1.44 -18.81 7.77
C HIS A 453 -2.44 -19.93 8.08
N ALA A 454 -1.98 -21.17 8.24
CA ALA A 454 -2.80 -22.36 8.57
C ALA A 454 -4.01 -22.55 7.63
N ILE A 455 -3.85 -22.26 6.33
CA ILE A 455 -4.93 -22.36 5.33
C ILE A 455 -5.02 -23.73 4.63
N SER A 456 -4.08 -24.63 4.87
CA SER A 456 -4.05 -25.97 4.24
C SER A 456 -5.15 -26.91 4.72
N THR A 457 -5.76 -26.63 5.87
CA THR A 457 -6.78 -27.48 6.51
C THR A 457 -8.16 -26.86 6.56
N VAL A 458 -8.36 -25.72 5.88
CA VAL A 458 -9.68 -25.07 5.83
C VAL A 458 -10.68 -25.94 5.07
N LYS A 459 -11.96 -25.82 5.43
CA LYS A 459 -13.03 -26.64 4.83
C LYS A 459 -13.18 -26.46 3.32
N ASP A 460 -12.83 -25.29 2.81
CA ASP A 460 -12.85 -25.00 1.37
C ASP A 460 -12.01 -25.99 0.54
N VAL A 461 -10.93 -26.53 1.10
CA VAL A 461 -10.13 -27.55 0.41
C VAL A 461 -10.98 -28.76 0.04
N THR A 462 -11.79 -29.26 0.98
CA THR A 462 -12.67 -30.41 0.73
C THR A 462 -13.84 -30.06 -0.19
N ILE A 463 -14.32 -28.82 -0.13
CA ILE A 463 -15.39 -28.34 -1.02
C ILE A 463 -14.85 -28.23 -2.46
N ILE A 464 -13.66 -27.67 -2.65
CA ILE A 464 -13.00 -27.55 -3.97
C ILE A 464 -12.77 -28.93 -4.59
N ASP A 465 -12.27 -29.90 -3.81
CA ASP A 465 -12.07 -31.27 -4.30
C ASP A 465 -13.37 -31.93 -4.75
N ALA A 466 -14.45 -31.76 -4.00
CA ALA A 466 -15.76 -32.28 -4.36
C ALA A 466 -16.44 -31.52 -5.52
N ALA A 467 -16.08 -30.25 -5.72
CA ALA A 467 -16.64 -29.37 -6.74
C ALA A 467 -15.89 -29.40 -8.09
N GLN A 468 -14.88 -30.26 -8.27
CA GLN A 468 -14.02 -30.28 -9.47
C GLN A 468 -14.82 -30.34 -10.78
N ALA A 469 -15.92 -31.12 -10.87
CA ALA A 469 -16.70 -31.19 -12.08
C ALA A 469 -17.51 -29.90 -12.36
N ALA A 470 -17.88 -29.14 -11.33
CA ALA A 470 -18.45 -27.80 -11.48
C ALA A 470 -17.39 -26.80 -11.94
N ILE A 471 -16.19 -26.83 -11.33
CA ILE A 471 -15.09 -25.90 -11.61
C ILE A 471 -14.48 -26.18 -12.99
N GLU A 472 -14.29 -27.44 -13.38
CA GLU A 472 -13.62 -27.78 -14.63
C GLU A 472 -14.55 -27.85 -15.84
N HIS A 473 -15.81 -28.24 -15.64
CA HIS A 473 -16.73 -28.57 -16.71
C HIS A 473 -18.09 -27.86 -16.61
N GLU A 474 -18.24 -26.89 -15.70
CA GLU A 474 -19.49 -26.14 -15.47
C GLU A 474 -20.72 -27.06 -15.23
N LYS A 475 -20.51 -28.28 -14.67
CA LYS A 475 -21.56 -29.22 -14.35
C LYS A 475 -22.25 -28.85 -13.04
N GLU A 476 -23.57 -28.94 -13.01
CA GLU A 476 -24.33 -28.73 -11.78
C GLU A 476 -23.97 -29.77 -10.73
N ILE A 477 -23.62 -29.30 -9.53
CA ILE A 477 -23.27 -30.10 -8.35
C ILE A 477 -24.00 -29.59 -7.13
N SER A 478 -24.50 -30.49 -6.31
CA SER A 478 -25.07 -30.22 -5.00
C SER A 478 -24.29 -30.97 -3.92
N LEU A 479 -23.83 -30.21 -2.92
CA LEU A 479 -23.03 -30.72 -1.79
C LEU A 479 -23.73 -30.40 -0.46
N GLU A 480 -23.48 -31.20 0.57
CA GLU A 480 -23.95 -30.94 1.93
C GLU A 480 -22.82 -31.15 2.95
N TYR A 481 -22.66 -30.18 3.86
CA TYR A 481 -21.65 -30.19 4.92
C TYR A 481 -22.23 -29.78 6.27
N THR A 482 -21.65 -30.31 7.34
CA THR A 482 -21.80 -29.76 8.69
C THR A 482 -20.75 -28.68 8.91
N ILE A 483 -21.13 -27.55 9.54
CA ILE A 483 -20.25 -26.42 9.78
C ILE A 483 -20.26 -26.06 11.27
N ALA A 484 -19.11 -25.60 11.77
CA ALA A 484 -18.93 -25.12 13.13
C ALA A 484 -18.37 -23.67 13.10
N ASN A 485 -18.50 -22.96 14.21
CA ASN A 485 -18.02 -21.57 14.34
C ASN A 485 -16.48 -21.43 14.21
N THR A 486 -15.75 -22.52 14.24
CA THR A 486 -14.31 -22.56 13.93
C THR A 486 -14.02 -22.57 12.43
N ASP A 487 -15.01 -22.90 11.59
CA ASP A 487 -14.91 -22.88 10.14
C ASP A 487 -15.12 -21.44 9.64
N ARG A 488 -14.03 -20.70 9.46
CA ARG A 488 -14.01 -19.29 9.06
C ARG A 488 -13.72 -19.14 7.57
N ALA A 489 -14.12 -18.01 6.98
CA ALA A 489 -13.88 -17.61 5.59
C ALA A 489 -14.34 -18.66 4.54
N ILE A 490 -15.36 -19.46 4.87
CA ILE A 490 -15.91 -20.47 3.95
C ILE A 490 -16.39 -19.81 2.67
N GLY A 491 -15.96 -20.35 1.54
CA GLY A 491 -16.26 -19.85 0.20
C GLY A 491 -15.20 -18.93 -0.39
N ALA A 492 -14.27 -18.41 0.43
CA ALA A 492 -13.22 -17.50 -0.04
C ALA A 492 -12.21 -18.21 -0.96
N MET A 493 -11.66 -19.35 -0.53
CA MET A 493 -10.67 -20.10 -1.33
C MET A 493 -11.34 -20.71 -2.58
N LEU A 494 -12.55 -21.24 -2.44
CA LEU A 494 -13.36 -21.72 -3.55
C LEU A 494 -13.58 -20.62 -4.59
N SER A 495 -13.97 -19.44 -4.16
CA SER A 495 -14.17 -18.27 -5.03
C SER A 495 -12.87 -17.84 -5.72
N GLY A 496 -11.73 -17.93 -5.02
CA GLY A 496 -10.43 -17.67 -5.58
C GLY A 496 -10.07 -18.59 -6.74
N VAL A 497 -10.30 -19.89 -6.59
CA VAL A 497 -10.07 -20.88 -7.64
C VAL A 497 -10.96 -20.60 -8.86
N ILE A 498 -12.24 -20.32 -8.65
CA ILE A 498 -13.19 -20.03 -9.73
C ILE A 498 -12.84 -18.70 -10.42
N ALA A 499 -12.59 -17.63 -9.67
CA ALA A 499 -12.25 -16.32 -10.22
C ALA A 499 -10.93 -16.34 -11.00
N LYS A 500 -9.95 -17.12 -10.58
CA LYS A 500 -8.69 -17.27 -11.31
C LYS A 500 -8.89 -17.90 -12.69
N LYS A 501 -9.88 -18.80 -12.84
CA LYS A 501 -10.17 -19.47 -14.10
C LYS A 501 -11.15 -18.70 -14.98
N TYR A 502 -12.19 -18.10 -14.39
CA TYR A 502 -13.31 -17.53 -15.12
C TYR A 502 -13.45 -16.00 -15.01
N GLY A 503 -12.57 -15.36 -14.23
CA GLY A 503 -12.64 -13.92 -13.96
C GLY A 503 -13.92 -13.53 -13.23
N GLU A 504 -14.40 -12.31 -13.49
CA GLU A 504 -15.62 -11.76 -12.89
C GLU A 504 -16.90 -12.52 -13.33
N ARG A 505 -16.86 -13.21 -14.48
CA ARG A 505 -18.00 -14.00 -14.99
C ARG A 505 -18.42 -15.11 -14.01
N GLY A 506 -17.45 -15.72 -13.34
CA GLY A 506 -17.67 -16.90 -12.50
C GLY A 506 -18.25 -18.09 -13.25
N LEU A 507 -19.04 -18.91 -12.57
CA LEU A 507 -19.76 -20.05 -13.13
C LEU A 507 -21.16 -19.64 -13.61
N PRO A 508 -21.82 -20.43 -14.50
CA PRO A 508 -23.22 -20.26 -14.81
C PRO A 508 -24.09 -20.36 -13.55
N GLU A 509 -25.28 -19.75 -13.59
CA GLU A 509 -26.24 -19.81 -12.46
C GLU A 509 -26.52 -21.25 -12.04
N HIS A 510 -26.66 -21.46 -10.73
CA HIS A 510 -26.97 -22.76 -10.11
C HIS A 510 -25.95 -23.88 -10.33
N THR A 511 -24.76 -23.61 -10.84
CA THR A 511 -23.75 -24.63 -11.11
C THR A 511 -23.26 -25.33 -9.84
N LEU A 512 -23.02 -24.58 -8.76
CA LEU A 512 -22.54 -25.14 -7.50
C LEU A 512 -23.47 -24.76 -6.35
N ASN A 513 -24.19 -25.75 -5.83
CA ASN A 513 -25.11 -25.58 -4.71
C ASN A 513 -24.58 -26.28 -3.48
N VAL A 514 -24.26 -25.52 -2.43
CA VAL A 514 -23.71 -26.08 -1.18
C VAL A 514 -24.62 -25.77 -0.01
N LYS A 515 -25.11 -26.82 0.64
CA LYS A 515 -25.91 -26.74 1.84
C LYS A 515 -25.05 -26.97 3.07
N PHE A 516 -25.17 -26.07 4.05
CA PHE A 516 -24.50 -26.18 5.34
C PHE A 516 -25.51 -26.34 6.47
N LYS A 517 -25.15 -27.10 7.51
CA LYS A 517 -25.92 -27.25 8.75
C LYS A 517 -25.04 -26.96 9.95
N GLY A 518 -25.44 -26.03 10.82
CA GLY A 518 -24.73 -25.66 12.04
C GLY A 518 -24.49 -24.18 12.16
N SER A 519 -23.50 -23.79 12.94
CA SER A 519 -23.12 -22.40 13.19
C SER A 519 -21.87 -22.06 12.38
N ALA A 520 -21.98 -21.16 11.43
CA ALA A 520 -20.84 -20.72 10.61
C ALA A 520 -19.95 -19.75 11.39
N GLY A 521 -18.64 -19.85 11.17
CA GLY A 521 -17.65 -18.90 11.67
C GLY A 521 -17.69 -17.54 10.96
N GLN A 522 -16.76 -16.65 11.31
CA GLN A 522 -16.63 -15.33 10.70
C GLN A 522 -16.38 -15.41 9.19
N SER A 523 -16.86 -14.40 8.44
CA SER A 523 -16.67 -14.26 7.00
C SER A 523 -17.23 -15.41 6.16
N PHE A 524 -18.36 -16.01 6.59
CA PHE A 524 -19.07 -17.02 5.78
C PHE A 524 -19.53 -16.43 4.45
N GLY A 525 -19.22 -17.07 3.33
CA GLY A 525 -19.52 -16.58 1.99
C GLY A 525 -18.71 -15.35 1.57
N ALA A 526 -17.56 -15.08 2.21
CA ALA A 526 -16.71 -13.98 1.79
C ALA A 526 -16.24 -14.15 0.35
N PHE A 527 -16.32 -13.06 -0.43
CA PHE A 527 -15.93 -12.95 -1.84
C PHE A 527 -16.67 -13.91 -2.80
N LEU A 528 -17.78 -14.50 -2.38
CA LEU A 528 -18.49 -15.52 -3.15
C LEU A 528 -18.82 -15.04 -4.57
N VAL A 529 -18.47 -15.86 -5.57
CA VAL A 529 -18.53 -15.52 -7.00
C VAL A 529 -19.82 -16.02 -7.67
N PRO A 530 -20.21 -15.52 -8.88
CA PRO A 530 -21.37 -15.99 -9.61
C PRO A 530 -21.39 -17.51 -9.81
N GLY A 531 -22.60 -18.09 -9.80
CA GLY A 531 -22.86 -19.51 -10.00
C GLY A 531 -22.66 -20.38 -8.76
N VAL A 532 -22.19 -19.80 -7.64
CA VAL A 532 -22.08 -20.46 -6.33
C VAL A 532 -23.22 -20.04 -5.43
N ASN A 533 -24.00 -21.02 -4.94
CA ASN A 533 -25.12 -20.83 -4.04
C ASN A 533 -24.86 -21.51 -2.70
N PHE A 534 -24.79 -20.74 -1.62
CA PHE A 534 -24.68 -21.24 -0.26
C PHE A 534 -26.00 -21.16 0.47
N LYS A 535 -26.43 -22.26 1.08
CA LYS A 535 -27.60 -22.33 1.95
C LYS A 535 -27.18 -22.82 3.33
N LEU A 536 -27.32 -21.97 4.35
CA LEU A 536 -27.02 -22.30 5.73
C LEU A 536 -28.30 -22.54 6.53
N GLU A 537 -28.50 -23.75 6.99
CA GLU A 537 -29.50 -24.10 8.03
C GLU A 537 -28.83 -23.94 9.40
N GLY A 538 -28.98 -22.77 10.03
CA GLY A 538 -28.31 -22.45 11.26
C GLY A 538 -28.14 -20.95 11.45
N GLU A 539 -27.00 -20.55 11.96
CA GLU A 539 -26.63 -19.15 12.21
C GLU A 539 -25.24 -18.84 11.65
N ALA A 540 -25.00 -17.57 11.31
CA ALA A 540 -23.73 -17.09 10.85
C ALA A 540 -23.15 -16.05 11.81
N ASN A 541 -21.83 -16.03 11.92
CA ASN A 541 -21.09 -15.04 12.71
C ASN A 541 -20.95 -13.72 11.93
N ASP A 542 -20.10 -12.80 12.44
CA ASP A 542 -19.82 -11.50 11.82
C ASP A 542 -19.24 -11.63 10.40
N TYR A 543 -19.34 -10.55 9.63
CA TYR A 543 -18.76 -10.39 8.29
C TYR A 543 -19.35 -11.34 7.22
N LEU A 544 -20.57 -11.86 7.40
CA LEU A 544 -21.23 -12.68 6.40
C LEU A 544 -21.26 -11.95 5.04
N GLY A 545 -20.85 -12.63 3.97
CA GLY A 545 -20.83 -12.09 2.62
C GLY A 545 -19.86 -10.91 2.41
N LYS A 546 -18.84 -10.74 3.27
CA LYS A 546 -17.80 -9.72 3.07
C LYS A 546 -17.24 -9.80 1.66
N GLY A 547 -17.24 -8.69 0.90
CA GLY A 547 -16.73 -8.65 -0.46
C GLY A 547 -17.46 -9.53 -1.45
N LEU A 548 -18.74 -9.90 -1.18
CA LEU A 548 -19.56 -10.72 -2.08
C LEU A 548 -19.46 -10.19 -3.51
N SER A 549 -19.12 -11.07 -4.45
CA SER A 549 -18.73 -10.73 -5.82
C SER A 549 -19.66 -11.39 -6.87
N GLY A 550 -20.91 -11.71 -6.52
CA GLY A 550 -21.92 -12.24 -7.45
C GLY A 550 -22.57 -13.55 -7.05
N GLY A 551 -22.14 -14.20 -5.96
CA GLY A 551 -22.76 -15.43 -5.46
C GLY A 551 -24.08 -15.18 -4.73
N ARG A 552 -24.74 -16.27 -4.32
CA ARG A 552 -25.98 -16.24 -3.56
C ARG A 552 -25.81 -16.89 -2.19
N ILE A 553 -26.29 -16.24 -1.13
CA ILE A 553 -26.26 -16.75 0.25
C ILE A 553 -27.68 -16.75 0.81
N ALA A 554 -28.12 -17.86 1.39
CA ALA A 554 -29.37 -17.97 2.13
C ALA A 554 -29.09 -18.50 3.54
N VAL A 555 -29.54 -17.78 4.58
CA VAL A 555 -29.41 -18.19 5.99
C VAL A 555 -30.79 -18.34 6.60
N LEU A 556 -31.09 -19.49 7.15
CA LEU A 556 -32.38 -19.80 7.78
C LEU A 556 -32.18 -20.59 9.07
N PRO A 557 -33.08 -20.39 10.06
CA PRO A 557 -33.06 -21.21 11.27
C PRO A 557 -33.15 -22.69 10.95
N PRO A 558 -32.62 -23.57 11.80
CA PRO A 558 -32.83 -25.01 11.66
C PRO A 558 -34.34 -25.32 11.61
N ILE A 559 -34.75 -26.24 10.72
CA ILE A 559 -36.17 -26.60 10.48
C ILE A 559 -36.89 -27.00 11.76
N ARG A 560 -36.17 -27.54 12.74
CA ARG A 560 -36.73 -27.99 14.03
C ARG A 560 -36.53 -26.95 15.17
N SER A 561 -36.21 -25.68 14.87
CA SER A 561 -36.12 -24.65 15.87
C SER A 561 -37.47 -24.31 16.50
N ASN A 562 -37.49 -24.07 17.82
CA ASN A 562 -38.70 -23.75 18.58
C ASN A 562 -38.86 -22.22 18.80
N PHE A 563 -38.15 -21.39 18.04
CA PHE A 563 -38.20 -19.93 18.16
C PHE A 563 -38.73 -19.27 16.88
N GLU A 564 -39.31 -18.09 17.03
CA GLU A 564 -39.75 -17.26 15.94
C GLU A 564 -38.54 -16.56 15.30
N ALA A 565 -38.28 -16.82 14.02
CA ALA A 565 -37.10 -16.32 13.33
C ALA A 565 -36.95 -14.78 13.40
N GLU A 566 -38.07 -14.08 13.18
CA GLU A 566 -38.13 -12.60 13.18
C GLU A 566 -37.85 -11.97 14.55
N LYS A 567 -37.80 -12.75 15.62
CA LYS A 567 -37.47 -12.29 16.98
C LYS A 567 -36.03 -12.61 17.40
N ASN A 568 -35.32 -13.41 16.62
CA ASN A 568 -33.98 -13.91 16.96
C ASN A 568 -32.93 -13.50 15.93
N THR A 569 -31.73 -13.13 16.43
CA THR A 569 -30.57 -12.81 15.58
C THR A 569 -29.92 -14.10 15.11
N ILE A 570 -29.81 -14.28 13.77
CA ILE A 570 -29.20 -15.45 13.13
C ILE A 570 -27.98 -15.11 12.27
N ALA A 571 -27.62 -13.84 12.16
CA ALA A 571 -26.36 -13.42 11.57
C ALA A 571 -25.77 -12.28 12.40
N GLY A 572 -24.44 -12.24 12.51
CA GLY A 572 -23.70 -11.26 13.30
C GLY A 572 -23.69 -9.85 12.71
N ASN A 573 -22.63 -9.11 12.99
CA ASN A 573 -22.49 -7.70 12.61
C ASN A 573 -21.72 -7.52 11.31
N THR A 574 -21.76 -6.32 10.74
CA THR A 574 -20.95 -5.85 9.59
C THR A 574 -21.10 -6.80 8.39
N LEU A 575 -22.34 -7.03 7.99
CA LEU A 575 -22.64 -7.90 6.86
C LEU A 575 -22.38 -7.18 5.54
N LEU A 576 -21.98 -7.95 4.51
CA LEU A 576 -21.82 -7.48 3.12
C LEU A 576 -20.82 -6.33 2.96
N TYR A 577 -19.92 -6.12 3.91
CA TYR A 577 -18.95 -5.02 3.84
C TYR A 577 -18.08 -5.16 2.59
N GLY A 578 -18.16 -4.16 1.70
CA GLY A 578 -17.43 -4.16 0.43
C GLY A 578 -18.02 -5.08 -0.65
N ALA A 579 -19.24 -5.61 -0.49
CA ALA A 579 -19.91 -6.39 -1.54
C ALA A 579 -20.12 -5.53 -2.80
N THR A 580 -19.85 -6.12 -3.96
CA THR A 580 -19.98 -5.46 -5.27
C THR A 580 -21.18 -5.97 -6.07
N SER A 581 -21.58 -7.23 -5.83
CA SER A 581 -22.70 -7.86 -6.52
C SER A 581 -23.11 -9.14 -5.78
N GLY A 582 -24.28 -9.72 -6.11
CA GLY A 582 -24.80 -10.96 -5.55
C GLY A 582 -26.10 -10.80 -4.79
N GLU A 583 -26.57 -11.89 -4.17
CA GLU A 583 -27.85 -11.93 -3.48
C GLU A 583 -27.72 -12.56 -2.09
N VAL A 584 -28.37 -11.96 -1.08
CA VAL A 584 -28.39 -12.51 0.28
C VAL A 584 -29.81 -12.51 0.84
N TYR A 585 -30.22 -13.64 1.37
CA TYR A 585 -31.54 -13.87 1.96
C TYR A 585 -31.36 -14.37 3.40
N ILE A 586 -31.89 -13.66 4.37
CA ILE A 586 -31.78 -14.00 5.79
C ILE A 586 -33.18 -14.08 6.40
N ASN A 587 -33.53 -15.25 6.92
CA ASN A 587 -34.79 -15.45 7.63
C ASN A 587 -34.55 -15.31 9.14
N GLY A 588 -34.51 -14.08 9.65
CA GLY A 588 -34.27 -13.73 11.05
C GLY A 588 -33.69 -12.33 11.17
N ARG A 589 -33.35 -11.91 12.38
CA ARG A 589 -32.68 -10.63 12.64
C ARG A 589 -31.19 -10.74 12.34
N VAL A 590 -30.59 -9.61 12.05
CA VAL A 590 -29.15 -9.43 11.85
C VAL A 590 -28.61 -8.46 12.87
N GLY A 591 -27.31 -8.50 13.11
CA GLY A 591 -26.62 -7.52 13.92
C GLY A 591 -26.52 -6.14 13.25
N GLU A 592 -25.82 -5.23 13.90
CA GLU A 592 -25.64 -3.87 13.40
C GLU A 592 -24.62 -3.79 12.25
N ARG A 593 -24.88 -2.89 11.27
CA ARG A 593 -24.08 -2.55 10.10
C ARG A 593 -24.14 -3.57 8.97
#